data_86fcb34b6b05a288f79739fdaf8cfba7
#
_entry.id   86fcb34b6b05a288f79739fdaf8cfba7
#
_cell.length_a   1.000
_cell.length_b   1.000
_cell.length_c   1.000
_cell.angle_alpha   90.00
_cell.angle_beta   90.00
_cell.angle_gamma   90.00
#
_symmetry.space_group_name_H-M   'P 1'
#
loop_
_entity.id
_entity.type
_entity.pdbx_description
1 polymer ?
#
loop_
_entity_poly.entity_id
_entity_poly.type
_entity_poly.pdbx_seq_one_letter_code
_entity_poly.pdbx_strand_id
1 'polypeptide(L)'
;EAPVKVNAFISTLFEIAKHYNLTRESFFLAALRSYQEANNNYFEEIELQVEKFAKAYSLDLNKRLNSKDFEEILVEEYGYTIDNDELTQHNELNNLRSVFVPSSKTLLVSSETDDSQRMFIYAKEIAYNFLNITDRLFTFSWIKFDSFDQVLNNFIASYFAGALLIPRKSLVASLKTFFDKKTFSTNDFQMLMDGFTDSPETFYQRLTNVLPKDFNLKNLFFLRFSYKPERGDFQLTKELHITNLLEPHANERNEHYCRRWISLKTIQDLTETTENHVLDSQISSYNHTDNEYFVISSATKDPFRKGYYRSIALGIMINQHSLSRIAFLFVLKIKRRKVGVTCESCSISDCLERVAPPKNLERKARFLQTDMVVKEIMEKYR
;
A
#
# COMPACT_ATOMS: atom_id res chain seq x y z
N GLU A 1 26.40 -31.94 0.14
CA GLU A 1 26.01 -31.45 -1.20
C GLU A 1 24.90 -30.37 -1.18
N ALA A 2 23.89 -30.46 -0.28
CA ALA A 2 22.79 -29.50 -0.21
C ALA A 2 23.24 -28.05 0.10
N PRO A 3 24.13 -27.77 1.08
CA PRO A 3 24.58 -26.42 1.38
C PRO A 3 25.30 -25.73 0.22
N VAL A 4 26.08 -26.46 -0.57
CA VAL A 4 26.80 -25.92 -1.73
C VAL A 4 25.85 -25.53 -2.85
N LYS A 5 24.84 -26.35 -3.12
CA LYS A 5 23.82 -26.07 -4.14
C LYS A 5 22.96 -24.87 -3.74
N VAL A 6 22.58 -24.75 -2.46
CA VAL A 6 21.84 -23.61 -1.91
C VAL A 6 22.66 -22.32 -2.01
N ASN A 7 23.95 -22.37 -1.66
CA ASN A 7 24.84 -21.21 -1.79
C ASN A 7 25.02 -20.79 -3.25
N ALA A 8 25.18 -21.74 -4.17
CA ALA A 8 25.27 -21.45 -5.60
C ALA A 8 23.96 -20.79 -6.11
N PHE A 9 22.80 -21.31 -5.71
CA PHE A 9 21.51 -20.74 -6.05
C PHE A 9 21.36 -19.31 -5.51
N ILE A 10 21.71 -19.09 -4.24
CA ILE A 10 21.68 -17.75 -3.62
C ILE A 10 22.62 -16.78 -4.37
N SER A 11 23.85 -17.24 -4.68
CA SER A 11 24.80 -16.42 -5.45
C SER A 11 24.28 -16.05 -6.82
N THR A 12 23.63 -17.00 -7.52
CA THR A 12 22.98 -16.74 -8.81
C THR A 12 21.85 -15.73 -8.70
N LEU A 13 21.02 -15.81 -7.63
CA LEU A 13 19.98 -14.81 -7.38
C LEU A 13 20.59 -13.40 -7.18
N PHE A 14 21.69 -13.29 -6.47
CA PHE A 14 22.40 -12.01 -6.31
C PHE A 14 22.98 -11.48 -7.64
N GLU A 15 23.50 -12.34 -8.50
CA GLU A 15 23.97 -11.94 -9.83
C GLU A 15 22.80 -11.46 -10.71
N ILE A 16 21.70 -12.20 -10.73
CA ILE A 16 20.47 -11.79 -11.42
C ILE A 16 20.01 -10.42 -10.89
N ALA A 17 19.93 -10.25 -9.57
CA ALA A 17 19.53 -8.98 -8.96
C ALA A 17 20.44 -7.82 -9.40
N LYS A 18 21.76 -8.02 -9.49
CA LYS A 18 22.71 -7.01 -10.01
C LYS A 18 22.47 -6.69 -11.49
N HIS A 19 22.24 -7.69 -12.31
CA HIS A 19 21.96 -7.50 -13.74
C HIS A 19 20.68 -6.70 -13.98
N TYR A 20 19.66 -6.89 -13.15
CA TYR A 20 18.41 -6.13 -13.20
C TYR A 20 18.47 -4.80 -12.43
N ASN A 21 19.65 -4.35 -11.97
CA ASN A 21 19.82 -3.14 -11.14
C ASN A 21 18.86 -3.10 -9.94
N LEU A 22 18.60 -4.27 -9.33
CA LEU A 22 17.86 -4.32 -8.07
C LEU A 22 18.77 -3.77 -6.97
N THR A 23 18.29 -2.74 -6.31
CA THR A 23 19.01 -2.17 -5.17
C THR A 23 18.84 -3.06 -3.94
N ARG A 24 19.74 -2.93 -2.98
CA ARG A 24 19.64 -3.61 -1.68
C ARG A 24 18.30 -3.28 -0.98
N GLU A 25 17.87 -2.03 -1.12
CA GLU A 25 16.60 -1.54 -0.59
C GLU A 25 15.40 -2.25 -1.24
N SER A 26 15.41 -2.43 -2.54
CA SER A 26 14.36 -3.17 -3.27
C SER A 26 14.26 -4.62 -2.79
N PHE A 27 15.41 -5.26 -2.50
CA PHE A 27 15.44 -6.61 -1.95
C PHE A 27 14.83 -6.68 -0.55
N PHE A 28 15.20 -5.76 0.35
CA PHE A 28 14.65 -5.72 1.70
C PHE A 28 13.13 -5.44 1.69
N LEU A 29 12.66 -4.57 0.82
CA LEU A 29 11.22 -4.31 0.67
C LEU A 29 10.47 -5.51 0.11
N ALA A 30 11.08 -6.28 -0.80
CA ALA A 30 10.50 -7.53 -1.30
C ALA A 30 10.43 -8.60 -0.18
N ALA A 31 11.49 -8.73 0.62
CA ALA A 31 11.52 -9.63 1.77
C ALA A 31 10.45 -9.26 2.82
N LEU A 32 10.27 -7.95 3.09
CA LEU A 32 9.21 -7.48 3.98
C LEU A 32 7.82 -7.85 3.43
N ARG A 33 7.58 -7.67 2.12
CA ARG A 33 6.30 -8.07 1.50
C ARG A 33 6.03 -9.56 1.69
N SER A 34 7.02 -10.41 1.41
CA SER A 34 6.88 -11.86 1.63
C SER A 34 6.58 -12.20 3.09
N TYR A 35 7.19 -11.49 4.03
CA TYR A 35 6.89 -11.64 5.47
C TYR A 35 5.46 -11.22 5.80
N GLN A 36 4.98 -10.10 5.25
CA GLN A 36 3.59 -9.64 5.42
C GLN A 36 2.58 -10.63 4.82
N GLU A 37 2.82 -11.12 3.61
CA GLU A 37 1.99 -12.10 2.90
C GLU A 37 1.89 -13.41 3.67
N ALA A 38 3.01 -13.95 4.15
CA ALA A 38 3.07 -15.19 4.93
C ALA A 38 2.23 -15.11 6.22
N ASN A 39 2.07 -13.90 6.80
CA ASN A 39 1.29 -13.66 7.99
C ASN A 39 -0.12 -13.09 7.70
N ASN A 40 -0.58 -13.09 6.43
CA ASN A 40 -1.80 -12.41 6.01
C ASN A 40 -1.86 -10.94 6.49
N ASN A 41 -0.71 -10.30 6.60
CA ASN A 41 -0.50 -8.93 7.08
C ASN A 41 -1.17 -8.63 8.43
N TYR A 42 -1.32 -9.64 9.30
CA TYR A 42 -1.90 -9.51 10.64
C TYR A 42 -0.96 -10.04 11.71
N PHE A 43 -0.70 -9.26 12.75
CA PHE A 43 0.29 -9.55 13.80
C PHE A 43 -0.33 -9.40 15.18
N GLU A 44 -0.82 -10.51 15.73
CA GLU A 44 -1.51 -10.58 17.04
C GLU A 44 -0.64 -10.01 18.17
N GLU A 45 0.66 -10.28 18.16
CA GLU A 45 1.58 -9.80 19.20
C GLU A 45 1.62 -8.27 19.23
N ILE A 46 1.63 -7.62 18.08
CA ILE A 46 1.65 -6.15 18.02
C ILE A 46 0.31 -5.58 18.47
N GLU A 47 -0.82 -6.20 18.09
CA GLU A 47 -2.16 -5.80 18.56
C GLU A 47 -2.25 -5.88 20.10
N LEU A 48 -1.72 -6.94 20.71
CA LEU A 48 -1.67 -7.07 22.16
C LEU A 48 -0.78 -6.01 22.83
N GLN A 49 0.33 -5.61 22.19
CA GLN A 49 1.16 -4.52 22.71
C GLN A 49 0.43 -3.18 22.64
N VAL A 50 -0.36 -2.93 21.58
CA VAL A 50 -1.21 -1.72 21.47
C VAL A 50 -2.25 -1.69 22.60
N GLU A 51 -2.92 -2.82 22.89
CA GLU A 51 -3.89 -2.89 24.01
C GLU A 51 -3.21 -2.65 25.38
N LYS A 52 -1.99 -3.20 25.58
CA LYS A 52 -1.20 -2.96 26.79
C LYS A 52 -0.81 -1.48 26.92
N PHE A 53 -0.34 -0.87 25.83
CA PHE A 53 0.01 0.54 25.81
C PHE A 53 -1.20 1.42 26.15
N ALA A 54 -2.32 1.23 25.47
CA ALA A 54 -3.53 1.99 25.71
C ALA A 54 -4.01 1.88 27.16
N LYS A 55 -3.91 0.67 27.76
CA LYS A 55 -4.23 0.47 29.17
C LYS A 55 -3.25 1.19 30.11
N ALA A 56 -1.96 1.14 29.82
CA ALA A 56 -0.92 1.75 30.64
C ALA A 56 -1.07 3.29 30.72
N TYR A 57 -1.46 3.89 29.60
CA TYR A 57 -1.65 5.35 29.50
C TYR A 57 -3.12 5.79 29.57
N SER A 58 -4.03 4.88 29.96
CA SER A 58 -5.47 5.17 30.13
C SER A 58 -6.14 5.77 28.89
N LEU A 59 -5.66 5.41 27.69
CA LEU A 59 -6.22 5.90 26.43
C LEU A 59 -7.56 5.21 26.12
N ASP A 60 -8.59 6.01 25.83
CA ASP A 60 -9.87 5.50 25.39
C ASP A 60 -9.87 5.21 23.88
N LEU A 61 -9.61 3.96 23.52
CA LEU A 61 -9.58 3.50 22.12
C LEU A 61 -10.95 3.51 21.41
N ASN A 62 -12.03 3.89 22.09
CA ASN A 62 -13.33 4.09 21.46
C ASN A 62 -13.52 5.51 20.93
N LYS A 63 -12.62 6.42 21.27
CA LYS A 63 -12.59 7.80 20.79
C LYS A 63 -11.44 8.01 19.84
N ARG A 64 -11.60 8.95 18.93
CA ARG A 64 -10.50 9.43 18.11
C ARG A 64 -9.48 10.12 19.01
N LEU A 65 -8.24 9.64 18.97
CA LEU A 65 -7.12 10.21 19.71
C LEU A 65 -6.66 11.51 19.02
N ASN A 66 -5.92 12.33 19.70
CA ASN A 66 -5.37 13.60 19.18
C ASN A 66 -3.84 13.63 19.30
N SER A 67 -3.20 14.51 18.54
CA SER A 67 -1.74 14.60 18.50
C SER A 67 -1.14 15.10 19.83
N LYS A 68 -1.88 15.91 20.59
CA LYS A 68 -1.40 16.47 21.87
C LYS A 68 -1.20 15.38 22.92
N ASP A 69 -2.12 14.43 23.04
CA ASP A 69 -1.98 13.32 23.99
C ASP A 69 -0.69 12.52 23.71
N PHE A 70 -0.35 12.31 22.45
CA PHE A 70 0.87 11.61 22.06
C PHE A 70 2.13 12.45 22.26
N GLU A 71 2.04 13.75 22.00
CA GLU A 71 3.11 14.70 22.26
C GLU A 71 3.46 14.73 23.75
N GLU A 72 2.47 14.85 24.63
CA GLU A 72 2.63 14.80 26.08
C GLU A 72 3.31 13.51 26.52
N ILE A 73 2.88 12.34 26.01
CA ILE A 73 3.53 11.05 26.32
C ILE A 73 5.00 11.04 25.86
N LEU A 74 5.29 11.54 24.68
CA LEU A 74 6.68 11.59 24.17
C LEU A 74 7.56 12.51 25.04
N VAL A 75 7.06 13.66 25.42
CA VAL A 75 7.81 14.65 26.20
C VAL A 75 7.96 14.19 27.66
N GLU A 76 6.87 13.84 28.31
CA GLU A 76 6.86 13.58 29.76
C GLU A 76 7.42 12.20 30.11
N GLU A 77 7.06 11.14 29.34
CA GLU A 77 7.46 9.78 29.67
C GLU A 77 8.77 9.36 28.99
N TYR A 78 8.98 9.79 27.75
CA TYR A 78 10.16 9.38 26.97
C TYR A 78 11.24 10.45 26.88
N GLY A 79 10.99 11.67 27.37
CA GLY A 79 11.96 12.78 27.45
C GLY A 79 12.34 13.35 26.09
N TYR A 80 11.39 13.39 25.15
CA TYR A 80 11.59 13.99 23.84
C TYR A 80 11.53 15.52 23.92
N THR A 81 12.33 16.17 23.07
CA THR A 81 12.11 17.55 22.65
C THR A 81 11.52 17.53 21.25
N ILE A 82 10.43 18.27 21.00
CA ILE A 82 9.80 18.34 19.68
C ILE A 82 10.05 19.71 19.09
N ASP A 83 10.60 19.73 17.86
CA ASP A 83 10.88 20.95 17.09
C ASP A 83 10.11 20.89 15.78
N ASN A 84 9.25 21.87 15.52
CA ASN A 84 8.40 21.95 14.35
C ASN A 84 8.93 22.89 13.26
N ASP A 85 10.04 23.57 13.49
CA ASP A 85 10.52 24.66 12.64
C ASP A 85 11.80 24.32 11.86
N GLU A 86 12.71 23.56 12.46
CA GLU A 86 14.05 23.29 11.91
C GLU A 86 14.01 22.65 10.51
N LEU A 87 13.15 21.66 10.28
CA LEU A 87 13.10 20.98 8.97
C LEU A 87 12.69 21.90 7.83
N THR A 88 11.86 22.89 8.09
CA THR A 88 11.37 23.81 7.05
C THR A 88 12.39 24.91 6.70
N GLN A 89 13.45 25.07 7.48
CA GLN A 89 14.54 26.00 7.18
C GLN A 89 15.49 25.44 6.11
N HIS A 90 15.39 24.13 5.79
CA HIS A 90 16.27 23.43 4.85
C HIS A 90 15.52 22.96 3.62
N ASN A 91 15.70 23.61 2.48
CA ASN A 91 15.03 23.26 1.22
C ASN A 91 15.29 21.80 0.77
N GLU A 92 16.48 21.27 1.08
CA GLU A 92 16.89 19.90 0.77
C GLU A 92 16.05 18.87 1.55
N LEU A 93 15.44 19.27 2.67
CA LEU A 93 14.67 18.42 3.57
C LEU A 93 13.15 18.55 3.38
N ASN A 94 12.68 19.35 2.43
CA ASN A 94 11.25 19.59 2.17
C ASN A 94 10.42 18.32 1.93
N ASN A 95 11.05 17.19 1.57
CA ASN A 95 10.38 15.91 1.40
C ASN A 95 10.34 15.05 2.68
N LEU A 96 11.02 15.47 3.75
CA LEU A 96 11.05 14.75 5.01
C LEU A 96 9.90 15.20 5.91
N ARG A 97 9.25 14.25 6.53
CA ARG A 97 8.16 14.51 7.49
C ARG A 97 8.68 14.69 8.91
N SER A 98 9.67 13.88 9.28
CA SER A 98 10.33 13.97 10.57
C SER A 98 11.73 13.39 10.51
N VAL A 99 12.57 13.86 11.44
CA VAL A 99 13.91 13.33 11.71
C VAL A 99 14.06 13.21 13.23
N PHE A 100 14.49 12.06 13.70
CA PHE A 100 14.84 11.86 15.10
C PHE A 100 16.35 11.99 15.32
N VAL A 101 16.76 12.81 16.26
CA VAL A 101 18.16 13.02 16.67
C VAL A 101 18.41 12.29 17.98
N PRO A 102 19.06 11.12 17.98
CA PRO A 102 19.20 10.26 19.17
C PRO A 102 19.98 10.90 20.31
N SER A 103 21.02 11.67 19.99
CA SER A 103 21.93 12.27 20.99
C SER A 103 21.23 13.26 21.91
N SER A 104 20.24 13.99 21.41
CA SER A 104 19.46 14.99 22.16
C SER A 104 18.03 14.56 22.42
N LYS A 105 17.61 13.36 21.94
CA LYS A 105 16.22 12.92 21.90
C LYS A 105 15.27 13.96 21.27
N THR A 106 15.74 14.67 20.25
CA THR A 106 14.95 15.69 19.56
C THR A 106 14.26 15.09 18.35
N LEU A 107 12.96 15.27 18.27
CA LEU A 107 12.14 14.91 17.12
C LEU A 107 11.84 16.19 16.32
N LEU A 108 12.50 16.31 15.17
CA LEU A 108 12.20 17.37 14.21
C LEU A 108 10.99 16.94 13.39
N VAL A 109 9.96 17.77 13.32
CA VAL A 109 8.72 17.51 12.55
C VAL A 109 8.50 18.65 11.57
N SER A 110 8.15 18.33 10.34
CA SER A 110 7.84 19.37 9.35
C SER A 110 6.58 20.14 9.74
N SER A 111 6.64 21.48 9.71
CA SER A 111 5.49 22.35 9.97
C SER A 111 4.35 22.17 8.95
N GLU A 112 4.63 21.59 7.78
CA GLU A 112 3.63 21.29 6.75
C GLU A 112 2.83 20.00 7.05
N THR A 113 3.14 19.27 8.13
CA THR A 113 2.38 18.08 8.52
C THR A 113 1.02 18.47 9.12
N ASP A 114 -0.05 17.83 8.65
CA ASP A 114 -1.36 17.91 9.28
C ASP A 114 -1.43 17.10 10.59
N ASP A 115 -2.52 17.25 11.33
CA ASP A 115 -2.69 16.57 12.64
C ASP A 115 -2.66 15.04 12.52
N SER A 116 -3.31 14.45 11.51
CA SER A 116 -3.28 13.01 11.27
C SER A 116 -1.88 12.49 10.99
N GLN A 117 -1.07 13.25 10.29
CA GLN A 117 0.31 12.90 9.99
C GLN A 117 1.19 13.00 11.24
N ARG A 118 1.01 14.05 12.06
CA ARG A 118 1.68 14.20 13.36
C ARG A 118 1.33 13.05 14.29
N MET A 119 0.03 12.72 14.41
CA MET A 119 -0.40 11.58 15.19
C MET A 119 0.31 10.29 14.78
N PHE A 120 0.42 10.04 13.46
CA PHE A 120 1.10 8.84 12.98
C PHE A 120 2.61 8.86 13.29
N ILE A 121 3.27 10.01 13.15
CA ILE A 121 4.69 10.19 13.50
C ILE A 121 4.88 9.92 14.99
N TYR A 122 4.10 10.56 15.86
CA TYR A 122 4.20 10.42 17.32
C TYR A 122 3.88 9.00 17.78
N ALA A 123 2.81 8.38 17.26
CA ALA A 123 2.47 6.99 17.56
C ALA A 123 3.58 6.01 17.16
N LYS A 124 4.27 6.30 16.06
CA LYS A 124 5.42 5.49 15.62
C LYS A 124 6.64 5.69 16.52
N GLU A 125 6.92 6.91 16.97
CA GLU A 125 7.98 7.19 17.95
C GLU A 125 7.69 6.52 19.29
N ILE A 126 6.45 6.55 19.75
CA ILE A 126 5.97 5.83 20.92
C ILE A 126 6.22 4.32 20.74
N ALA A 127 5.89 3.76 19.57
CA ALA A 127 6.12 2.34 19.31
C ALA A 127 7.59 1.94 19.45
N TYR A 128 8.51 2.72 18.93
CA TYR A 128 9.95 2.46 19.08
C TYR A 128 10.39 2.41 20.56
N ASN A 129 9.87 3.32 21.37
CA ASN A 129 10.20 3.35 22.79
C ASN A 129 9.50 2.25 23.57
N PHE A 130 8.19 2.10 23.41
CA PHE A 130 7.39 1.11 24.16
C PHE A 130 7.80 -0.34 23.87
N LEU A 131 8.16 -0.63 22.62
CA LEU A 131 8.63 -1.95 22.19
C LEU A 131 10.15 -2.13 22.35
N ASN A 132 10.87 -1.13 22.89
CA ASN A 132 12.33 -1.13 23.07
C ASN A 132 13.10 -1.42 21.74
N ILE A 133 12.66 -0.84 20.65
CA ILE A 133 13.29 -0.99 19.34
C ILE A 133 14.41 0.07 19.20
N THR A 134 15.66 -0.40 19.21
CA THR A 134 16.86 0.47 19.12
C THR A 134 17.44 0.56 17.70
N ASP A 135 17.41 -0.56 16.93
CA ASP A 135 17.84 -0.56 15.52
C ASP A 135 16.70 -0.06 14.64
N ARG A 136 16.71 1.23 14.36
CA ARG A 136 15.60 1.96 13.72
C ARG A 136 16.09 2.98 12.71
N LEU A 137 15.19 3.39 11.82
CA LEU A 137 15.42 4.53 10.96
C LEU A 137 15.20 5.84 11.74
N PHE A 138 16.07 6.81 11.51
CA PHE A 138 15.97 8.13 12.12
C PHE A 138 15.17 9.13 11.29
N THR A 139 14.84 8.78 10.05
CA THR A 139 14.00 9.59 9.16
C THR A 139 12.70 8.89 8.87
N PHE A 140 11.63 9.65 8.73
CA PHE A 140 10.32 9.09 8.36
C PHE A 140 10.28 8.62 6.90
N SER A 141 10.98 9.28 6.02
CA SER A 141 11.13 8.86 4.62
C SER A 141 12.43 8.09 4.44
N TRP A 142 12.31 6.91 3.85
CA TRP A 142 13.41 6.04 3.50
C TRP A 142 14.49 6.80 2.70
N ILE A 143 15.65 6.99 3.26
CA ILE A 143 16.80 7.48 2.52
C ILE A 143 17.72 6.31 2.22
N LYS A 144 17.93 5.41 3.17
CA LYS A 144 18.78 4.23 3.01
C LYS A 144 18.51 3.24 4.14
N PHE A 145 18.47 1.95 3.83
CA PHE A 145 18.40 0.88 4.82
C PHE A 145 19.76 0.18 4.90
N ASP A 146 20.30 0.02 6.09
CA ASP A 146 21.54 -0.70 6.31
C ASP A 146 21.33 -2.18 6.58
N SER A 147 20.15 -2.57 7.08
CA SER A 147 19.79 -3.95 7.39
C SER A 147 18.32 -4.24 7.10
N PHE A 148 17.96 -5.54 6.98
CA PHE A 148 16.58 -5.96 6.93
C PHE A 148 15.85 -5.69 8.26
N ASP A 149 16.57 -5.79 9.38
CA ASP A 149 16.00 -5.54 10.72
C ASP A 149 15.49 -4.09 10.85
N GLN A 150 16.19 -3.11 10.28
CA GLN A 150 15.71 -1.73 10.24
C GLN A 150 14.39 -1.60 9.47
N VAL A 151 14.26 -2.30 8.34
CA VAL A 151 13.03 -2.31 7.54
C VAL A 151 11.89 -2.98 8.33
N LEU A 152 12.17 -4.12 8.96
CA LEU A 152 11.20 -4.85 9.76
C LEU A 152 10.77 -4.05 11.00
N ASN A 153 11.71 -3.45 11.71
CA ASN A 153 11.45 -2.61 12.88
C ASN A 153 10.63 -1.36 12.52
N ASN A 154 10.94 -0.76 11.37
CA ASN A 154 10.15 0.35 10.83
C ASN A 154 8.72 -0.08 10.47
N PHE A 155 8.54 -1.29 9.95
CA PHE A 155 7.23 -1.87 9.70
C PHE A 155 6.47 -2.14 11.00
N ILE A 156 7.10 -2.77 12.00
CA ILE A 156 6.50 -3.07 13.31
C ILE A 156 6.00 -1.80 13.98
N ALA A 157 6.84 -0.74 14.01
CA ALA A 157 6.45 0.54 14.58
C ALA A 157 5.31 1.21 13.80
N SER A 158 5.31 1.10 12.47
CA SER A 158 4.24 1.63 11.63
C SER A 158 2.93 0.84 11.79
N TYR A 159 3.01 -0.48 11.96
CA TYR A 159 1.85 -1.32 12.25
C TYR A 159 1.24 -0.95 13.61
N PHE A 160 2.08 -0.83 14.65
CA PHE A 160 1.65 -0.40 15.98
C PHE A 160 0.95 0.95 15.92
N ALA A 161 1.54 1.94 15.24
CA ALA A 161 0.94 3.26 15.06
C ALA A 161 -0.45 3.17 14.39
N GLY A 162 -0.56 2.45 13.28
CA GLY A 162 -1.84 2.23 12.60
C GLY A 162 -2.88 1.52 13.47
N ALA A 163 -2.46 0.55 14.27
CA ALA A 163 -3.35 -0.19 15.17
C ALA A 163 -3.81 0.65 16.37
N LEU A 164 -2.96 1.56 16.85
CA LEU A 164 -3.29 2.48 17.93
C LEU A 164 -4.26 3.58 17.45
N LEU A 165 -4.02 4.15 16.27
CA LEU A 165 -4.86 5.21 15.69
C LEU A 165 -6.21 4.68 15.21
N ILE A 166 -6.26 3.44 14.73
CA ILE A 166 -7.48 2.80 14.21
C ILE A 166 -7.66 1.46 14.92
N PRO A 167 -8.27 1.47 16.11
CA PRO A 167 -8.40 0.30 16.95
C PRO A 167 -9.24 -0.79 16.28
N ARG A 168 -8.72 -2.04 16.32
CA ARG A 168 -9.34 -3.19 15.64
C ARG A 168 -10.80 -3.40 16.02
N LYS A 169 -11.14 -3.38 17.32
CA LYS A 169 -12.50 -3.67 17.79
C LYS A 169 -13.54 -2.68 17.23
N SER A 170 -13.22 -1.40 17.28
CA SER A 170 -14.09 -0.32 16.76
C SER A 170 -14.22 -0.41 15.24
N LEU A 171 -13.09 -0.64 14.53
CA LEU A 171 -13.10 -0.77 13.07
C LEU A 171 -13.90 -1.99 12.61
N VAL A 172 -13.74 -3.15 13.25
CA VAL A 172 -14.51 -4.38 12.93
C VAL A 172 -16.01 -4.15 13.11
N ALA A 173 -16.42 -3.50 14.20
CA ALA A 173 -17.83 -3.19 14.43
C ALA A 173 -18.42 -2.29 13.33
N SER A 174 -17.69 -1.22 12.98
CA SER A 174 -18.11 -0.29 11.92
C SER A 174 -18.11 -0.95 10.54
N LEU A 175 -17.13 -1.79 10.22
CA LEU A 175 -17.07 -2.56 8.96
C LEU A 175 -18.22 -3.56 8.85
N LYS A 176 -18.63 -4.25 9.92
CA LYS A 176 -19.80 -5.13 9.89
C LYS A 176 -21.04 -4.36 9.47
N THR A 177 -21.31 -3.22 10.12
CA THR A 177 -22.45 -2.35 9.77
C THR A 177 -22.36 -1.85 8.32
N PHE A 178 -21.16 -1.51 7.85
CA PHE A 178 -20.96 -1.06 6.47
C PHE A 178 -21.17 -2.20 5.46
N PHE A 179 -20.69 -3.41 5.73
CA PHE A 179 -20.81 -4.56 4.83
C PHE A 179 -22.23 -5.13 4.75
N ASP A 180 -23.06 -4.90 5.77
CA ASP A 180 -24.48 -5.29 5.80
C ASP A 180 -25.36 -4.36 4.94
N LYS A 181 -24.84 -3.21 4.49
CA LYS A 181 -25.57 -2.31 3.59
C LYS A 181 -25.83 -2.99 2.25
N LYS A 182 -27.05 -2.82 1.72
CA LYS A 182 -27.46 -3.43 0.43
C LYS A 182 -26.88 -2.72 -0.79
N THR A 183 -26.41 -1.49 -0.65
CA THR A 183 -25.83 -0.69 -1.74
C THR A 183 -24.53 -0.05 -1.26
N PHE A 184 -23.52 -0.04 -2.12
CA PHE A 184 -22.31 0.71 -1.90
C PHE A 184 -22.54 2.20 -2.16
N SER A 185 -21.99 3.04 -1.29
CA SER A 185 -21.94 4.48 -1.44
C SER A 185 -20.54 4.99 -1.08
N THR A 186 -19.94 5.80 -1.94
CA THR A 186 -18.66 6.46 -1.68
C THR A 186 -18.73 7.38 -0.46
N ASN A 187 -19.87 8.08 -0.29
CA ASN A 187 -20.10 8.93 0.88
C ASN A 187 -20.12 8.13 2.18
N ASP A 188 -20.78 6.97 2.19
CA ASP A 188 -20.82 6.10 3.37
C ASP A 188 -19.43 5.57 3.73
N PHE A 189 -18.62 5.24 2.72
CA PHE A 189 -17.24 4.81 2.94
C PHE A 189 -16.35 5.95 3.43
N GLN A 190 -16.55 7.16 2.89
CA GLN A 190 -15.87 8.36 3.38
C GLN A 190 -16.21 8.64 4.85
N MET A 191 -17.49 8.63 5.21
CA MET A 191 -17.94 8.80 6.60
C MET A 191 -17.36 7.73 7.54
N LEU A 192 -17.27 6.48 7.06
CA LEU A 192 -16.63 5.40 7.81
C LEU A 192 -15.14 5.71 8.07
N MET A 193 -14.40 6.15 7.05
CA MET A 193 -12.99 6.51 7.16
C MET A 193 -12.77 7.70 8.09
N ASP A 194 -13.55 8.78 7.90
CA ASP A 194 -13.45 10.02 8.67
C ASP A 194 -13.74 9.81 10.17
N GLY A 195 -14.50 8.77 10.51
CA GLY A 195 -14.71 8.35 11.89
C GLY A 195 -13.43 7.88 12.60
N PHE A 196 -12.36 7.55 11.84
CA PHE A 196 -11.08 7.07 12.39
C PHE A 196 -9.91 7.99 12.06
N THR A 197 -9.79 8.45 10.83
CA THR A 197 -8.62 9.22 10.37
C THR A 197 -8.91 10.02 9.11
N ASP A 198 -8.22 11.15 8.95
CA ASP A 198 -8.23 11.94 7.71
C ASP A 198 -7.19 11.42 6.69
N SER A 199 -6.42 10.38 7.04
CA SER A 199 -5.43 9.77 6.17
C SER A 199 -5.96 8.54 5.44
N PRO A 200 -6.32 8.61 4.15
CA PRO A 200 -6.73 7.44 3.39
C PRO A 200 -5.67 6.32 3.41
N GLU A 201 -4.38 6.67 3.34
CA GLU A 201 -3.31 5.67 3.37
C GLU A 201 -3.33 4.87 4.67
N THR A 202 -3.44 5.52 5.82
CA THR A 202 -3.50 4.85 7.12
C THR A 202 -4.74 3.95 7.22
N PHE A 203 -5.89 4.43 6.77
CA PHE A 203 -7.13 3.67 6.79
C PHE A 203 -7.07 2.41 5.91
N TYR A 204 -6.69 2.57 4.64
CA TYR A 204 -6.60 1.44 3.70
C TYR A 204 -5.54 0.41 4.13
N GLN A 205 -4.40 0.86 4.65
CA GLN A 205 -3.41 -0.05 5.22
C GLN A 205 -3.99 -0.84 6.40
N ARG A 206 -4.73 -0.16 7.28
CA ARG A 206 -5.39 -0.84 8.41
C ARG A 206 -6.42 -1.86 7.96
N LEU A 207 -7.16 -1.60 6.89
CA LEU A 207 -8.06 -2.57 6.27
C LEU A 207 -7.31 -3.85 5.85
N THR A 208 -6.08 -3.74 5.33
CA THR A 208 -5.28 -4.92 4.95
C THR A 208 -4.89 -5.81 6.13
N ASN A 209 -4.92 -5.29 7.35
CA ASN A 209 -4.69 -6.08 8.56
C ASN A 209 -5.98 -6.76 9.04
N VAL A 210 -7.08 -6.01 9.08
CA VAL A 210 -8.33 -6.43 9.72
C VAL A 210 -9.17 -7.34 8.81
N LEU A 211 -9.23 -7.08 7.50
CA LEU A 211 -10.06 -7.85 6.58
C LEU A 211 -9.68 -9.33 6.51
N PRO A 212 -8.38 -9.71 6.41
CA PRO A 212 -8.00 -11.12 6.41
C PRO A 212 -8.31 -11.82 7.73
N LYS A 213 -8.09 -11.15 8.85
CA LYS A 213 -8.25 -11.75 10.19
C LYS A 213 -9.70 -11.88 10.61
N ASP A 214 -10.48 -10.80 10.54
CA ASP A 214 -11.80 -10.73 11.15
C ASP A 214 -12.92 -11.10 10.18
N PHE A 215 -12.70 -10.93 8.88
CA PHE A 215 -13.68 -11.24 7.84
C PHE A 215 -13.25 -12.41 6.96
N ASN A 216 -12.04 -12.98 7.18
CA ASN A 216 -11.43 -14.03 6.36
C ASN A 216 -11.34 -13.66 4.87
N LEU A 217 -11.23 -12.35 4.55
CA LEU A 217 -11.05 -11.85 3.19
C LEU A 217 -9.54 -11.83 2.86
N LYS A 218 -9.01 -13.00 2.48
CA LYS A 218 -7.56 -13.20 2.28
C LYS A 218 -7.07 -12.89 0.86
N ASN A 219 -7.98 -12.71 -0.10
CA ASN A 219 -7.63 -12.39 -1.47
C ASN A 219 -7.84 -10.91 -1.71
N LEU A 220 -6.87 -10.11 -1.32
CA LEU A 220 -6.90 -8.66 -1.49
C LEU A 220 -5.53 -8.12 -1.91
N PHE A 221 -5.56 -6.93 -2.50
CA PHE A 221 -4.36 -6.17 -2.80
C PHE A 221 -4.49 -4.72 -2.34
N PHE A 222 -3.36 -4.11 -2.04
CA PHE A 222 -3.22 -2.69 -1.77
C PHE A 222 -2.20 -2.10 -2.74
N LEU A 223 -2.55 -0.97 -3.39
CA LEU A 223 -1.69 -0.27 -4.32
C LEU A 223 -1.64 1.22 -3.96
N ARG A 224 -0.44 1.82 -4.05
CA ARG A 224 -0.26 3.27 -3.98
C ARG A 224 0.45 3.77 -5.22
N PHE A 225 -0.23 4.64 -5.97
CA PHE A 225 0.35 5.34 -7.12
C PHE A 225 0.74 6.76 -6.77
N SER A 226 1.77 7.24 -7.44
CA SER A 226 2.17 8.63 -7.52
C SER A 226 2.11 9.08 -8.98
N TYR A 227 1.68 10.31 -9.19
CA TYR A 227 1.53 10.88 -10.53
C TYR A 227 1.99 12.34 -10.52
N LYS A 228 2.76 12.71 -11.55
CA LYS A 228 3.11 14.09 -11.84
C LYS A 228 2.57 14.46 -13.22
N PRO A 229 1.61 15.41 -13.34
CA PRO A 229 0.97 15.77 -14.61
C PRO A 229 1.95 16.14 -15.72
N GLU A 230 3.00 16.91 -15.38
CA GLU A 230 4.03 17.36 -16.33
C GLU A 230 4.79 16.19 -17.00
N ARG A 231 4.90 15.05 -16.33
CA ARG A 231 5.55 13.84 -16.85
C ARG A 231 4.59 12.87 -17.51
N GLY A 232 3.31 12.91 -17.13
CA GLY A 232 2.27 12.03 -17.63
C GLY A 232 2.41 10.56 -17.24
N ASP A 233 3.35 10.21 -16.31
CA ASP A 233 3.65 8.86 -15.87
C ASP A 233 3.06 8.55 -14.49
N PHE A 234 2.53 7.35 -14.35
CA PHE A 234 2.07 6.80 -13.08
C PHE A 234 3.12 5.86 -12.52
N GLN A 235 3.54 6.10 -11.30
CA GLN A 235 4.53 5.28 -10.60
C GLN A 235 3.86 4.52 -9.46
N LEU A 236 3.94 3.18 -9.48
CA LEU A 236 3.56 2.34 -8.35
C LEU A 236 4.64 2.48 -7.28
N THR A 237 4.28 3.09 -6.16
CA THR A 237 5.22 3.41 -5.07
C THR A 237 5.09 2.47 -3.87
N LYS A 238 3.96 1.76 -3.77
CA LYS A 238 3.75 0.73 -2.75
C LYS A 238 2.75 -0.30 -3.26
N GLU A 239 3.04 -1.56 -3.01
CA GLU A 239 2.14 -2.68 -3.31
C GLU A 239 2.21 -3.71 -2.19
N LEU A 240 1.07 -4.34 -1.92
CA LEU A 240 0.95 -5.50 -1.05
C LEU A 240 -0.13 -6.41 -1.65
N HIS A 241 0.16 -7.69 -1.75
CA HIS A 241 -0.78 -8.70 -2.20
C HIS A 241 -0.95 -9.74 -1.09
N ILE A 242 -2.15 -9.90 -0.57
CA ILE A 242 -2.50 -10.99 0.35
C ILE A 242 -3.27 -12.02 -0.48
N THR A 243 -2.55 -12.68 -1.37
CA THR A 243 -3.11 -13.68 -2.29
C THR A 243 -1.96 -14.40 -2.98
N ASN A 244 -2.18 -15.66 -3.34
CA ASN A 244 -1.26 -16.38 -4.22
C ASN A 244 -1.43 -15.97 -5.71
N LEU A 245 -2.34 -15.03 -6.00
CA LEU A 245 -2.60 -14.52 -7.33
C LEU A 245 -1.84 -13.21 -7.49
N LEU A 246 -0.88 -13.17 -8.40
CA LEU A 246 0.04 -12.04 -8.62
C LEU A 246 -0.59 -10.85 -9.38
N GLU A 247 -1.90 -10.66 -9.32
CA GLU A 247 -2.59 -9.59 -10.05
C GLU A 247 -3.38 -8.66 -9.14
N PRO A 248 -3.31 -7.35 -9.41
CA PRO A 248 -2.39 -6.62 -10.28
C PRO A 248 -0.99 -6.52 -9.65
N HIS A 249 0.08 -6.61 -10.43
CA HIS A 249 1.47 -6.53 -9.93
C HIS A 249 2.24 -5.39 -10.60
N ALA A 250 3.43 -5.07 -10.07
CA ALA A 250 4.35 -4.14 -10.69
C ALA A 250 4.71 -4.61 -12.11
N ASN A 251 4.75 -3.67 -13.05
CA ASN A 251 5.13 -3.95 -14.43
C ASN A 251 6.66 -3.93 -14.63
N GLU A 252 7.10 -4.45 -15.76
CA GLU A 252 8.47 -4.24 -16.22
C GLU A 252 8.75 -2.75 -16.46
N ARG A 253 10.02 -2.35 -16.42
CA ARG A 253 10.41 -0.97 -16.73
C ARG A 253 9.89 -0.56 -18.11
N ASN A 254 9.30 0.63 -18.21
CA ASN A 254 8.74 1.22 -19.41
C ASN A 254 7.42 0.61 -19.94
N GLU A 255 6.68 -0.14 -19.15
CA GLU A 255 5.31 -0.51 -19.47
C GLU A 255 4.30 0.49 -18.85
N HIS A 256 3.15 0.62 -19.51
CA HIS A 256 2.09 1.54 -19.11
C HIS A 256 0.97 0.79 -18.40
N TYR A 257 0.74 1.11 -17.12
CA TYR A 257 -0.39 0.57 -16.37
C TYR A 257 -1.72 0.83 -17.06
N CYS A 258 -2.66 -0.10 -16.91
CA CYS A 258 -3.97 -0.01 -17.51
C CYS A 258 -4.71 1.26 -17.04
N ARG A 259 -5.01 2.18 -17.95
CA ARG A 259 -5.69 3.46 -17.67
C ARG A 259 -7.15 3.27 -17.20
N ARG A 260 -7.69 2.04 -17.30
CA ARG A 260 -9.01 1.68 -16.79
C ARG A 260 -9.02 1.32 -15.30
N TRP A 261 -7.85 1.24 -14.65
CA TRP A 261 -7.82 1.04 -13.19
C TRP A 261 -8.37 2.25 -12.46
N ILE A 262 -9.26 1.99 -11.51
CA ILE A 262 -9.88 3.06 -10.72
C ILE A 262 -8.84 3.90 -9.95
N SER A 263 -7.71 3.30 -9.53
CA SER A 263 -6.61 3.99 -8.88
C SER A 263 -5.97 5.07 -9.75
N LEU A 264 -5.88 4.86 -11.08
CA LEU A 264 -5.37 5.85 -12.01
C LEU A 264 -6.47 6.86 -12.39
N LYS A 265 -7.70 6.36 -12.54
CA LYS A 265 -8.84 7.20 -12.89
C LYS A 265 -9.14 8.24 -11.81
N THR A 266 -9.13 7.87 -10.53
CA THR A 266 -9.34 8.84 -9.43
C THR A 266 -8.27 9.94 -9.40
N ILE A 267 -7.01 9.64 -9.77
CA ILE A 267 -5.98 10.69 -9.91
C ILE A 267 -6.33 11.62 -11.08
N GLN A 268 -6.70 11.07 -12.24
CA GLN A 268 -7.09 11.88 -13.40
C GLN A 268 -8.27 12.80 -13.07
N ASP A 269 -9.32 12.23 -12.46
CA ASP A 269 -10.49 13.00 -12.05
C ASP A 269 -10.12 14.11 -11.05
N LEU A 270 -9.19 13.84 -10.13
CA LEU A 270 -8.69 14.84 -9.19
C LEU A 270 -7.91 15.96 -9.88
N THR A 271 -7.17 15.68 -10.97
CA THR A 271 -6.46 16.72 -11.73
C THR A 271 -7.38 17.62 -12.53
N GLU A 272 -8.60 17.15 -12.84
CA GLU A 272 -9.61 17.86 -13.62
C GLU A 272 -10.61 18.65 -12.75
N THR A 273 -10.52 18.51 -11.42
CA THR A 273 -11.42 19.16 -10.45
C THR A 273 -10.67 20.13 -9.54
N THR A 274 -11.42 20.99 -8.85
CA THR A 274 -10.89 21.84 -7.75
C THR A 274 -10.88 21.13 -6.40
N GLU A 275 -11.42 19.94 -6.33
CA GLU A 275 -11.50 19.15 -5.11
C GLU A 275 -10.10 18.79 -4.58
N ASN A 276 -10.01 18.54 -3.29
CA ASN A 276 -8.77 18.09 -2.65
C ASN A 276 -8.67 16.57 -2.54
N HIS A 277 -9.79 15.89 -2.75
CA HIS A 277 -9.92 14.45 -2.62
C HIS A 277 -10.98 13.91 -3.59
N VAL A 278 -10.68 12.78 -4.23
CA VAL A 278 -11.62 12.01 -5.05
C VAL A 278 -11.65 10.58 -4.54
N LEU A 279 -12.83 10.06 -4.26
CA LEU A 279 -13.08 8.67 -3.88
C LEU A 279 -14.05 8.04 -4.87
N ASP A 280 -13.70 6.89 -5.43
CA ASP A 280 -14.59 6.14 -6.32
C ASP A 280 -14.31 4.63 -6.20
N SER A 281 -15.17 3.82 -6.80
CA SER A 281 -15.05 2.36 -6.81
C SER A 281 -15.45 1.76 -8.14
N GLN A 282 -14.94 0.57 -8.42
CA GLN A 282 -15.36 -0.23 -9.56
C GLN A 282 -15.20 -1.73 -9.28
N ILE A 283 -15.88 -2.55 -10.05
CA ILE A 283 -15.56 -3.95 -10.19
C ILE A 283 -14.65 -4.10 -11.41
N SER A 284 -13.40 -4.51 -11.17
CA SER A 284 -12.38 -4.72 -12.20
C SER A 284 -12.35 -6.19 -12.59
N SER A 285 -12.70 -6.52 -13.85
CA SER A 285 -12.59 -7.88 -14.40
C SER A 285 -11.33 -7.97 -15.23
N TYR A 286 -10.38 -8.82 -14.83
CA TYR A 286 -9.11 -8.98 -15.53
C TYR A 286 -9.25 -9.83 -16.77
N ASN A 287 -8.79 -9.31 -17.92
CA ASN A 287 -9.09 -9.88 -19.24
C ASN A 287 -8.41 -11.23 -19.55
N HIS A 288 -7.40 -11.63 -18.78
CA HIS A 288 -6.64 -12.88 -18.99
C HIS A 288 -6.86 -13.91 -17.88
N THR A 289 -7.65 -13.55 -16.88
CA THR A 289 -8.17 -14.44 -15.84
C THR A 289 -9.65 -14.14 -15.65
N ASP A 290 -10.40 -15.07 -15.10
CA ASP A 290 -11.81 -14.83 -14.75
C ASP A 290 -11.94 -14.13 -13.37
N ASN A 291 -10.86 -13.53 -12.89
CA ASN A 291 -10.84 -12.88 -11.61
C ASN A 291 -11.49 -11.49 -11.65
N GLU A 292 -12.40 -11.25 -10.75
CA GLU A 292 -13.01 -9.94 -10.50
C GLU A 292 -12.62 -9.43 -9.13
N TYR A 293 -12.33 -8.13 -9.07
CA TYR A 293 -12.04 -7.43 -7.80
C TYR A 293 -12.96 -6.24 -7.63
N PHE A 294 -13.57 -6.13 -6.46
CA PHE A 294 -14.15 -4.89 -6.01
C PHE A 294 -13.02 -3.98 -5.53
N VAL A 295 -12.82 -2.87 -6.21
CA VAL A 295 -11.73 -1.95 -5.93
C VAL A 295 -12.28 -0.60 -5.49
N ILE A 296 -11.85 -0.12 -4.34
CA ILE A 296 -12.08 1.23 -3.84
C ILE A 296 -10.78 2.00 -3.97
N SER A 297 -10.85 3.24 -4.43
CA SER A 297 -9.68 4.12 -4.55
C SER A 297 -9.95 5.52 -4.05
N SER A 298 -9.00 6.07 -3.29
CA SER A 298 -8.95 7.45 -2.87
C SER A 298 -7.74 8.14 -3.49
N ALA A 299 -7.94 9.29 -4.11
CA ALA A 299 -6.88 10.14 -4.63
C ALA A 299 -6.83 11.47 -3.89
N THR A 300 -5.60 11.96 -3.60
CA THR A 300 -5.32 13.23 -2.94
C THR A 300 -4.12 13.91 -3.60
N LYS A 301 -3.99 15.23 -3.42
CA LYS A 301 -2.71 15.91 -3.68
C LYS A 301 -1.65 15.35 -2.73
N ASP A 302 -0.41 15.22 -3.20
CA ASP A 302 0.68 14.78 -2.31
C ASP A 302 1.06 15.96 -1.40
N PRO A 303 0.92 15.83 -0.07
CA PRO A 303 1.15 16.95 0.84
C PRO A 303 2.63 17.38 0.91
N PHE A 304 3.57 16.48 0.55
CA PHE A 304 5.02 16.73 0.66
C PHE A 304 5.72 16.97 -0.67
N ARG A 305 5.05 16.62 -1.78
CA ARG A 305 5.62 16.83 -3.11
C ARG A 305 4.71 17.72 -3.93
N LYS A 306 5.01 19.01 -3.93
CA LYS A 306 4.24 20.00 -4.67
C LYS A 306 4.10 19.61 -6.15
N GLY A 307 2.88 19.65 -6.66
CA GLY A 307 2.55 19.26 -8.03
C GLY A 307 2.44 17.75 -8.27
N TYR A 308 2.57 16.92 -7.22
CA TYR A 308 2.30 15.49 -7.30
C TYR A 308 0.90 15.15 -6.76
N TYR A 309 0.33 14.12 -7.35
CA TYR A 309 -0.91 13.49 -6.92
C TYR A 309 -0.62 12.06 -6.50
N ARG A 310 -1.41 11.52 -5.59
CA ARG A 310 -1.30 10.13 -5.19
C ARG A 310 -2.68 9.50 -5.12
N SER A 311 -2.77 8.21 -5.41
CA SER A 311 -3.94 7.40 -5.10
C SER A 311 -3.56 6.19 -4.28
N ILE A 312 -4.52 5.74 -3.51
CA ILE A 312 -4.46 4.53 -2.72
C ILE A 312 -5.66 3.70 -3.10
N ALA A 313 -5.45 2.43 -3.41
CA ALA A 313 -6.50 1.51 -3.79
C ALA A 313 -6.42 0.23 -2.98
N LEU A 314 -7.57 -0.27 -2.58
CA LEU A 314 -7.77 -1.60 -1.99
C LEU A 314 -8.70 -2.40 -2.91
N GLY A 315 -8.24 -3.55 -3.37
CA GLY A 315 -9.04 -4.50 -4.14
C GLY A 315 -9.35 -5.73 -3.32
N ILE A 316 -10.60 -6.16 -3.30
CA ILE A 316 -11.09 -7.38 -2.66
C ILE A 316 -11.59 -8.30 -3.76
N MET A 317 -11.04 -9.51 -3.87
CA MET A 317 -11.47 -10.49 -4.86
C MET A 317 -12.93 -10.88 -4.64
N ILE A 318 -13.71 -10.88 -5.71
CA ILE A 318 -15.10 -11.33 -5.70
C ILE A 318 -15.11 -12.85 -5.85
N ASN A 319 -15.52 -13.52 -4.79
CA ASN A 319 -15.73 -14.97 -4.74
C ASN A 319 -16.89 -15.29 -3.79
N GLN A 320 -17.26 -16.55 -3.65
CA GLN A 320 -18.37 -16.95 -2.77
C GLN A 320 -18.21 -16.45 -1.33
N HIS A 321 -16.96 -16.39 -0.85
CA HIS A 321 -16.69 -15.95 0.51
C HIS A 321 -16.89 -14.43 0.67
N SER A 322 -16.34 -13.60 -0.22
CA SER A 322 -16.55 -12.14 -0.18
C SER A 322 -18.02 -11.77 -0.41
N LEU A 323 -18.70 -12.47 -1.31
CA LEU A 323 -20.14 -12.31 -1.52
C LEU A 323 -20.94 -12.61 -0.24
N SER A 324 -20.59 -13.66 0.50
CA SER A 324 -21.30 -13.98 1.76
C SER A 324 -21.06 -12.97 2.90
N ARG A 325 -20.04 -12.12 2.79
CA ARG A 325 -19.64 -11.16 3.82
C ARG A 325 -20.00 -9.71 3.51
N ILE A 326 -20.15 -9.36 2.24
CA ILE A 326 -20.34 -7.99 1.77
C ILE A 326 -21.62 -7.93 0.94
N ALA A 327 -22.72 -7.51 1.56
CA ALA A 327 -24.06 -7.56 0.98
C ALA A 327 -24.20 -6.74 -0.30
N PHE A 328 -23.58 -5.58 -0.41
CA PHE A 328 -23.69 -4.72 -1.59
C PHE A 328 -22.99 -5.29 -2.84
N LEU A 329 -22.15 -6.32 -2.74
CA LEU A 329 -21.54 -6.96 -3.91
C LEU A 329 -22.53 -7.75 -4.76
N PHE A 330 -23.69 -8.13 -4.19
CA PHE A 330 -24.78 -8.76 -4.94
C PHE A 330 -25.55 -7.80 -5.86
N VAL A 331 -25.41 -6.49 -5.65
CA VAL A 331 -26.20 -5.49 -6.36
C VAL A 331 -25.43 -4.93 -7.54
N LEU A 332 -26.02 -4.99 -8.75
CA LEU A 332 -25.41 -4.59 -10.03
C LEU A 332 -25.16 -3.06 -10.19
N LYS A 333 -25.22 -2.28 -9.12
CA LYS A 333 -25.05 -0.81 -9.20
C LYS A 333 -23.61 -0.33 -9.27
N ILE A 334 -22.63 -1.19 -8.94
CA ILE A 334 -21.22 -0.82 -9.01
C ILE A 334 -20.74 -0.96 -10.46
N LYS A 335 -20.07 0.06 -10.99
CA LYS A 335 -19.55 0.09 -12.35
C LYS A 335 -18.58 -1.06 -12.58
N ARG A 336 -18.84 -1.87 -13.60
CA ARG A 336 -17.95 -2.97 -14.01
C ARG A 336 -17.10 -2.53 -15.20
N ARG A 337 -15.80 -2.82 -15.13
CA ARG A 337 -14.86 -2.55 -16.23
C ARG A 337 -13.94 -3.74 -16.48
N LYS A 338 -13.78 -4.10 -17.75
CA LYS A 338 -12.69 -5.00 -18.17
C LYS A 338 -11.37 -4.22 -18.14
N VAL A 339 -10.38 -4.81 -17.49
CA VAL A 339 -9.06 -4.21 -17.31
C VAL A 339 -7.95 -5.17 -17.73
N GLY A 340 -6.80 -4.62 -18.14
CA GLY A 340 -5.55 -5.37 -18.24
C GLY A 340 -4.63 -5.03 -17.08
N VAL A 341 -3.41 -5.56 -17.09
CA VAL A 341 -2.33 -5.12 -16.18
C VAL A 341 -1.60 -3.93 -16.78
N THR A 342 -1.02 -4.11 -17.97
CA THR A 342 -0.34 -3.06 -18.73
C THR A 342 -0.89 -3.02 -20.16
N CYS A 343 -0.73 -1.88 -20.85
CA CYS A 343 -1.16 -1.76 -22.25
C CYS A 343 -0.41 -2.74 -23.17
N GLU A 344 0.89 -2.94 -22.90
CA GLU A 344 1.77 -3.79 -23.70
C GLU A 344 1.41 -5.26 -23.62
N SER A 345 0.78 -5.70 -22.53
CA SER A 345 0.37 -7.09 -22.29
C SER A 345 -1.16 -7.29 -22.38
N CYS A 346 -1.91 -6.26 -22.81
CA CYS A 346 -3.37 -6.29 -22.81
C CYS A 346 -3.97 -6.69 -24.16
N SER A 347 -4.84 -7.72 -24.14
CA SER A 347 -5.52 -8.24 -25.31
C SER A 347 -6.84 -7.52 -25.68
N ILE A 348 -7.25 -6.50 -24.93
CA ILE A 348 -8.46 -5.72 -25.25
C ILE A 348 -8.18 -4.87 -26.51
N SER A 349 -8.75 -5.24 -27.65
CA SER A 349 -8.47 -4.59 -28.96
C SER A 349 -9.12 -3.21 -29.09
N ASP A 350 -10.31 -3.03 -28.51
CA ASP A 350 -11.17 -1.85 -28.64
C ASP A 350 -11.01 -0.84 -27.46
N CYS A 351 -9.84 -0.81 -26.85
CA CYS A 351 -9.58 0.03 -25.70
C CYS A 351 -9.29 1.47 -26.11
N LEU A 352 -10.23 2.38 -25.85
CA LEU A 352 -10.09 3.83 -26.12
C LEU A 352 -9.09 4.52 -25.19
N GLU A 353 -8.81 3.95 -24.01
CA GLU A 353 -7.86 4.46 -23.03
C GLU A 353 -6.43 3.89 -23.23
N ARG A 354 -6.20 3.11 -24.29
CA ARG A 354 -4.89 2.54 -24.59
C ARG A 354 -3.86 3.63 -24.91
N VAL A 355 -2.71 3.57 -24.25
CA VAL A 355 -1.61 4.55 -24.43
C VAL A 355 -0.36 3.95 -25.05
N ALA A 356 -0.30 2.62 -25.21
CA ALA A 356 0.82 1.92 -25.84
C ALA A 356 0.35 0.67 -26.60
N PRO A 357 1.02 0.26 -27.71
CA PRO A 357 0.69 -0.94 -28.46
C PRO A 357 0.94 -2.22 -27.67
N PRO A 358 0.26 -3.34 -27.96
CA PRO A 358 0.36 -4.60 -27.22
C PRO A 358 1.62 -5.41 -27.60
N LYS A 359 2.80 -4.82 -27.50
CA LYS A 359 4.09 -5.37 -27.95
C LYS A 359 4.42 -6.76 -27.38
N ASN A 360 4.05 -7.00 -26.11
CA ASN A 360 4.33 -8.26 -25.45
C ASN A 360 3.46 -9.41 -26.03
N LEU A 361 2.20 -9.11 -26.35
CA LEU A 361 1.33 -10.09 -27.01
C LEU A 361 1.82 -10.41 -28.41
N GLU A 362 2.21 -9.41 -29.19
CA GLU A 362 2.75 -9.61 -30.54
C GLU A 362 4.06 -10.41 -30.52
N ARG A 363 4.93 -10.14 -29.55
CA ARG A 363 6.17 -10.92 -29.33
C ARG A 363 5.86 -12.37 -28.98
N LYS A 364 4.92 -12.59 -28.05
CA LYS A 364 4.49 -13.92 -27.66
C LYS A 364 3.85 -14.70 -28.80
N ALA A 365 2.99 -14.04 -29.58
CA ALA A 365 2.35 -14.66 -30.75
C ALA A 365 3.38 -15.08 -31.81
N ARG A 366 4.36 -14.23 -32.14
CA ARG A 366 5.46 -14.56 -33.05
C ARG A 366 6.29 -15.74 -32.55
N PHE A 367 6.62 -15.77 -31.26
CA PHE A 367 7.36 -16.88 -30.67
C PHE A 367 6.60 -18.22 -30.79
N LEU A 368 5.29 -18.22 -30.45
CA LEU A 368 4.44 -19.43 -30.59
C LEU A 368 4.34 -19.90 -32.05
N GLN A 369 4.20 -18.96 -32.97
CA GLN A 369 4.15 -19.30 -34.40
C GLN A 369 5.48 -19.93 -34.87
N THR A 370 6.62 -19.37 -34.43
CA THR A 370 7.96 -19.92 -34.74
C THR A 370 8.10 -21.34 -34.17
N ASP A 371 7.68 -21.56 -32.92
CA ASP A 371 7.75 -22.87 -32.25
C ASP A 371 6.86 -23.93 -32.98
N MET A 372 5.67 -23.53 -33.43
CA MET A 372 4.80 -24.40 -34.22
C MET A 372 5.45 -24.83 -35.54
N VAL A 373 6.01 -23.86 -36.30
CA VAL A 373 6.67 -24.16 -37.57
C VAL A 373 7.90 -25.04 -37.36
N VAL A 374 8.69 -24.83 -36.29
CA VAL A 374 9.82 -25.70 -35.97
C VAL A 374 9.34 -27.15 -35.68
N LYS A 375 8.25 -27.32 -34.94
CA LYS A 375 7.68 -28.64 -34.65
C LYS A 375 7.20 -29.35 -35.93
N GLU A 376 6.51 -28.63 -36.80
CA GLU A 376 6.07 -29.16 -38.11
C GLU A 376 7.24 -29.62 -38.97
N ILE A 377 8.32 -28.83 -39.01
CA ILE A 377 9.56 -29.21 -39.69
C ILE A 377 10.17 -30.50 -39.09
N MET A 378 10.28 -30.53 -37.75
CA MET A 378 10.85 -31.69 -37.06
C MET A 378 10.03 -32.97 -37.28
N GLU A 379 8.69 -32.87 -37.35
CA GLU A 379 7.82 -33.99 -37.67
C GLU A 379 7.94 -34.47 -39.14
N LYS A 380 8.15 -33.52 -40.07
CA LYS A 380 8.33 -33.82 -41.50
C LYS A 380 9.63 -34.60 -41.79
N TYR A 381 10.65 -34.43 -40.97
CA TYR A 381 11.96 -35.06 -41.14
C TYR A 381 12.21 -36.22 -40.16
N ARG A 382 11.21 -36.66 -39.45
CA ARG A 382 11.17 -37.95 -38.71
C ARG A 382 10.77 -39.09 -39.60
#